data_47674d5ab37f0f72dfe812cbea11521f
#
_entry.id   47674d5ab37f0f72dfe812cbea11521f
#
_cell.length_a   1.000
_cell.length_b   1.000
_cell.length_c   1.000
_cell.angle_alpha   90.00
_cell.angle_beta   90.00
_cell.angle_gamma   90.00
#
_symmetry.space_group_name_H-M   'P 1'
#
loop_
_entity.id
_entity.type
_entity.pdbx_description
1 polymer ?
#
loop_
_entity_poly.entity_id
_entity_poly.type
_entity_poly.pdbx_seq_one_letter_code
_entity_poly.pdbx_strand_id
1 'polypeptide(L)'
;MATTLVVRHLSFSHPGAAEPLFDDVDCSLPAGWTALLGDNGCGKTTLARIVCGLLTPTRGSVSPAPSTFVSAYCEQECTREPANLEEFRDDWSAPSVALRDTLGIGDDWPYRFATLSGGERKRLQVACALFANPDVLVLDEPTNHVDTATREAIAHAMRACNSIGVLVSHDVELIDATCAQCIMFERRHVRGRNRTVLERYAGGYTKAQQTRALRRAEVADQLEAAQHAQQSIAQAQERRRAMMDAATARKHGGWKIDRLDHDARNTHKWNEKQADKASAAAYRALGSRLAAAQRAVESITTDAKRYDGAIAVDIEPSARREPAHVDAGVLRFDGGAPAGSGDAVSELVVDGWHWHTQAIPDAQTDGADAGIRVPRLSVDPRDHIGIDGANGTGKSTVVRALLTSLDTELPALVINQIPSEDEQTRLLTQLQGLSNAERPRVLSAYAQLNADPDRLMAGEPLSPGQAQKLALCLGLLRKPQLIVLDEPTNHLDLHSKQALARFLHTYPGALVVVSHDRWFLDEACGCAV
;
A
#
# COMPACT_ATOMS: atom_id res chain seq x y z
N MET A 1 7.97 13.61 -31.47
CA MET A 1 7.68 12.84 -30.25
C MET A 1 6.47 13.44 -29.55
N ALA A 2 5.50 12.63 -29.13
CA ALA A 2 4.38 13.13 -28.33
C ALA A 2 4.92 13.58 -26.97
N THR A 3 4.64 14.81 -26.55
CA THR A 3 5.08 15.33 -25.24
C THR A 3 4.20 14.84 -24.09
N THR A 4 3.04 14.28 -24.41
CA THR A 4 2.05 13.82 -23.41
C THR A 4 1.16 12.74 -24.02
N LEU A 5 0.92 11.70 -23.28
CA LEU A 5 -0.04 10.66 -23.60
C LEU A 5 -1.30 10.88 -22.74
N VAL A 6 -2.47 10.86 -23.39
CA VAL A 6 -3.75 11.14 -22.72
C VAL A 6 -4.66 9.93 -22.80
N VAL A 7 -5.14 9.51 -21.67
CA VAL A 7 -6.15 8.46 -21.49
C VAL A 7 -7.50 9.13 -21.30
N ARG A 8 -8.53 8.74 -22.09
CA ARG A 8 -9.87 9.34 -22.05
C ARG A 8 -10.96 8.29 -21.94
N HIS A 9 -11.84 8.49 -20.96
CA HIS A 9 -13.05 7.68 -20.72
C HIS A 9 -12.76 6.18 -20.70
N LEU A 10 -11.60 5.80 -20.11
CA LEU A 10 -11.11 4.43 -20.16
C LEU A 10 -11.88 3.56 -19.17
N SER A 11 -12.41 2.43 -19.68
CA SER A 11 -13.03 1.39 -18.88
C SER A 11 -12.42 0.04 -19.24
N PHE A 12 -12.23 -0.81 -18.23
CA PHE A 12 -11.74 -2.15 -18.43
C PHE A 12 -12.42 -3.14 -17.50
N SER A 13 -12.82 -4.30 -18.08
CA SER A 13 -13.35 -5.44 -17.33
C SER A 13 -12.60 -6.69 -17.77
N HIS A 14 -12.23 -7.54 -16.82
CA HIS A 14 -11.72 -8.87 -17.16
C HIS A 14 -12.83 -9.73 -17.73
N PRO A 15 -12.51 -10.66 -18.66
CA PRO A 15 -13.50 -11.61 -19.17
C PRO A 15 -14.16 -12.38 -18.02
N GLY A 16 -15.50 -12.35 -17.94
CA GLY A 16 -16.28 -13.03 -16.90
C GLY A 16 -16.41 -12.28 -15.58
N ALA A 17 -15.80 -11.11 -15.41
CA ALA A 17 -15.98 -10.31 -14.20
C ALA A 17 -17.36 -9.63 -14.18
N ALA A 18 -18.04 -9.67 -13.02
CA ALA A 18 -19.34 -9.03 -12.82
C ALA A 18 -19.25 -7.49 -12.75
N GLU A 19 -18.12 -6.95 -12.30
CA GLU A 19 -17.87 -5.51 -12.18
C GLU A 19 -16.62 -5.10 -12.96
N PRO A 20 -16.59 -3.87 -13.51
CA PRO A 20 -15.39 -3.35 -14.15
C PRO A 20 -14.27 -3.13 -13.12
N LEU A 21 -13.03 -3.37 -13.53
CA LEU A 21 -11.83 -3.08 -12.72
C LEU A 21 -11.71 -1.58 -12.48
N PHE A 22 -11.94 -0.79 -13.52
CA PHE A 22 -12.14 0.67 -13.46
C PHE A 22 -13.09 1.08 -14.59
N ASP A 23 -13.83 2.16 -14.37
CA ASP A 23 -14.86 2.65 -15.28
C ASP A 23 -14.80 4.16 -15.41
N ASP A 24 -14.73 4.65 -16.67
CA ASP A 24 -14.74 6.06 -17.02
C ASP A 24 -13.62 6.85 -16.35
N VAL A 25 -12.37 6.37 -16.47
CA VAL A 25 -11.19 7.02 -15.89
C VAL A 25 -10.42 7.83 -16.93
N ASP A 26 -9.92 8.99 -16.51
CA ASP A 26 -9.13 9.91 -17.31
C ASP A 26 -7.79 10.17 -16.63
N CYS A 27 -6.71 10.20 -17.42
CA CYS A 27 -5.41 10.65 -16.93
C CYS A 27 -4.50 11.17 -18.05
N SER A 28 -3.44 11.88 -17.66
CA SER A 28 -2.40 12.36 -18.57
C SER A 28 -1.03 11.98 -18.07
N LEU A 29 -0.20 11.48 -18.98
CA LEU A 29 1.16 11.04 -18.76
C LEU A 29 2.10 11.94 -19.59
N PRO A 30 2.69 12.96 -18.98
CA PRO A 30 3.65 13.85 -19.67
C PRO A 30 5.01 13.16 -19.82
N ALA A 31 5.92 13.79 -20.57
CA ALA A 31 7.32 13.39 -20.61
C ALA A 31 7.92 13.40 -19.20
N GLY A 32 8.86 12.48 -18.95
CA GLY A 32 9.38 12.16 -17.62
C GLY A 32 8.59 11.06 -16.93
N TRP A 33 8.88 10.81 -15.65
CA TRP A 33 8.33 9.67 -14.93
C TRP A 33 7.05 10.01 -14.16
N THR A 34 6.04 9.16 -14.35
CA THR A 34 4.77 9.17 -13.61
C THR A 34 4.65 7.88 -12.82
N ALA A 35 4.48 7.97 -11.49
CA ALA A 35 4.18 6.81 -10.66
C ALA A 35 2.69 6.46 -10.69
N LEU A 36 2.35 5.18 -10.88
CA LEU A 36 1.01 4.62 -10.69
C LEU A 36 0.94 3.94 -9.33
N LEU A 37 0.12 4.48 -8.42
CA LEU A 37 0.02 4.07 -7.03
C LEU A 37 -1.39 3.60 -6.69
N GLY A 38 -1.52 2.70 -5.73
CA GLY A 38 -2.81 2.20 -5.26
C GLY A 38 -2.71 0.78 -4.71
N ASP A 39 -3.80 0.29 -4.15
CA ASP A 39 -3.87 -1.05 -3.55
C ASP A 39 -3.62 -2.16 -4.59
N ASN A 40 -3.23 -3.34 -4.12
CA ASN A 40 -3.05 -4.48 -5.01
C ASN A 40 -4.39 -4.85 -5.66
N GLY A 41 -4.35 -5.16 -6.97
CA GLY A 41 -5.54 -5.49 -7.75
C GLY A 41 -6.42 -4.30 -8.15
N CYS A 42 -6.02 -3.04 -7.93
CA CYS A 42 -6.81 -1.87 -8.34
C CYS A 42 -6.71 -1.54 -9.84
N GLY A 43 -5.81 -2.20 -10.59
CA GLY A 43 -5.69 -2.04 -12.04
C GLY A 43 -4.45 -1.30 -12.54
N LYS A 44 -3.42 -1.06 -11.71
CA LYS A 44 -2.16 -0.39 -12.09
C LYS A 44 -1.50 -1.05 -13.30
N THR A 45 -1.17 -2.33 -13.18
CA THR A 45 -0.57 -3.15 -14.25
C THR A 45 -1.46 -3.21 -15.49
N THR A 46 -2.79 -3.26 -15.31
CA THR A 46 -3.75 -3.27 -16.43
C THR A 46 -3.71 -1.95 -17.19
N LEU A 47 -3.75 -0.81 -16.50
CA LEU A 47 -3.62 0.51 -17.13
C LEU A 47 -2.27 0.64 -17.85
N ALA A 48 -1.18 0.23 -17.21
CA ALA A 48 0.16 0.24 -17.79
C ALA A 48 0.25 -0.59 -19.09
N ARG A 49 -0.35 -1.78 -19.11
CA ARG A 49 -0.42 -2.63 -20.32
C ARG A 49 -1.28 -2.03 -21.42
N ILE A 50 -2.40 -1.36 -21.08
CA ILE A 50 -3.24 -0.65 -22.06
C ILE A 50 -2.47 0.52 -22.68
N VAL A 51 -1.73 1.28 -21.88
CA VAL A 51 -0.90 2.39 -22.35
C VAL A 51 0.17 1.92 -23.34
N CYS A 52 0.76 0.75 -23.13
CA CYS A 52 1.71 0.12 -24.08
C CYS A 52 1.03 -0.58 -25.28
N GLY A 53 -0.30 -0.64 -25.34
CA GLY A 53 -1.01 -1.37 -26.39
C GLY A 53 -1.01 -2.90 -26.25
N LEU A 54 -0.56 -3.43 -25.12
CA LEU A 54 -0.55 -4.86 -24.81
C LEU A 54 -1.93 -5.40 -24.41
N LEU A 55 -2.84 -4.52 -24.00
CA LEU A 55 -4.24 -4.82 -23.71
C LEU A 55 -5.15 -3.82 -24.38
N THR A 56 -6.30 -4.31 -24.89
CA THR A 56 -7.33 -3.45 -25.46
C THR A 56 -8.34 -3.08 -24.37
N PRO A 57 -8.63 -1.78 -24.18
CA PRO A 57 -9.66 -1.36 -23.23
C PRO A 57 -11.06 -1.79 -23.68
N THR A 58 -11.98 -1.96 -22.73
CA THR A 58 -13.39 -2.24 -23.03
C THR A 58 -14.08 -1.03 -23.64
N ARG A 59 -13.73 0.19 -23.17
CA ARG A 59 -14.19 1.49 -23.67
C ARG A 59 -13.09 2.52 -23.52
N GLY A 60 -13.23 3.64 -24.24
CA GLY A 60 -12.29 4.75 -24.18
C GLY A 60 -11.09 4.59 -25.11
N SER A 61 -10.12 5.46 -24.97
CA SER A 61 -8.95 5.51 -25.86
C SER A 61 -7.72 6.09 -25.18
N VAL A 62 -6.57 5.75 -25.77
CA VAL A 62 -5.25 6.34 -25.47
C VAL A 62 -4.84 7.16 -26.68
N SER A 63 -4.41 8.40 -26.47
CA SER A 63 -3.99 9.31 -27.54
C SER A 63 -2.62 9.91 -27.23
N PRO A 64 -1.66 9.84 -28.17
CA PRO A 64 -1.73 9.16 -29.48
C PRO A 64 -1.95 7.65 -29.33
N ALA A 65 -2.43 7.00 -30.39
CA ALA A 65 -2.71 5.56 -30.38
C ALA A 65 -1.42 4.75 -30.14
N PRO A 66 -1.43 3.67 -29.33
CA PRO A 66 -0.23 2.89 -29.02
C PRO A 66 0.49 2.31 -30.23
N SER A 67 -0.21 2.11 -31.35
CA SER A 67 0.39 1.66 -32.60
C SER A 67 1.23 2.73 -33.33
N THR A 68 1.25 3.96 -32.86
CA THR A 68 1.95 5.09 -33.50
C THR A 68 3.29 5.45 -32.85
N PHE A 69 3.68 4.76 -31.79
CA PHE A 69 4.93 4.99 -31.07
C PHE A 69 5.57 3.67 -30.63
N VAL A 70 6.86 3.71 -30.31
CA VAL A 70 7.60 2.56 -29.78
C VAL A 70 7.37 2.50 -28.27
N SER A 71 6.87 1.37 -27.78
CA SER A 71 6.70 1.13 -26.35
C SER A 71 7.57 -0.02 -25.86
N ALA A 72 8.10 0.09 -24.64
CA ALA A 72 8.76 -0.99 -23.94
C ALA A 72 8.09 -1.22 -22.58
N TYR A 73 7.92 -2.49 -22.21
CA TYR A 73 7.29 -2.90 -20.96
C TYR A 73 8.19 -3.88 -20.21
N CYS A 74 8.67 -3.49 -19.04
CA CYS A 74 9.37 -4.36 -18.12
C CYS A 74 8.37 -5.03 -17.18
N GLU A 75 8.21 -6.33 -17.32
CA GLU A 75 7.31 -7.12 -16.46
C GLU A 75 7.83 -7.21 -15.02
N GLN A 76 6.91 -7.39 -14.09
CA GLN A 76 7.23 -7.56 -12.66
C GLN A 76 8.17 -8.75 -12.44
N GLU A 77 7.88 -9.89 -13.04
CA GLU A 77 8.73 -11.08 -12.97
C GLU A 77 9.60 -11.20 -14.20
N CYS A 78 10.91 -11.42 -14.01
CA CYS A 78 11.86 -11.62 -15.08
C CYS A 78 12.15 -13.11 -15.30
N THR A 79 11.11 -13.86 -15.72
CA THR A 79 11.19 -15.31 -15.94
C THR A 79 11.65 -15.67 -17.34
N ARG A 80 11.47 -14.76 -18.30
CA ARG A 80 11.81 -14.94 -19.72
C ARG A 80 12.89 -13.97 -20.14
N GLU A 81 13.69 -14.39 -21.12
CA GLU A 81 14.67 -13.52 -21.76
C GLU A 81 13.97 -12.33 -22.45
N PRO A 82 14.51 -11.09 -22.31
CA PRO A 82 14.04 -9.95 -23.09
C PRO A 82 14.11 -10.22 -24.60
N ALA A 83 13.09 -9.82 -25.34
CA ALA A 83 12.99 -10.12 -26.77
C ALA A 83 14.15 -9.54 -27.60
N ASN A 84 14.75 -8.44 -27.16
CA ASN A 84 15.88 -7.77 -27.79
C ASN A 84 17.22 -8.05 -27.11
N LEU A 85 17.31 -9.13 -26.33
CA LEU A 85 18.54 -9.49 -25.60
C LEU A 85 19.72 -9.75 -26.55
N GLU A 86 19.48 -10.42 -27.68
CA GLU A 86 20.51 -10.69 -28.67
C GLU A 86 21.06 -9.41 -29.32
N GLU A 87 20.16 -8.48 -29.66
CA GLU A 87 20.54 -7.18 -30.22
C GLU A 87 21.36 -6.37 -29.19
N PHE A 88 20.94 -6.32 -27.93
CA PHE A 88 21.68 -5.67 -26.84
C PHE A 88 23.05 -6.34 -26.61
N ARG A 89 23.12 -7.67 -26.66
CA ARG A 89 24.35 -8.43 -26.49
C ARG A 89 25.40 -8.04 -27.51
N ASP A 90 24.97 -7.94 -28.77
CA ASP A 90 25.88 -7.74 -29.92
C ASP A 90 26.20 -6.25 -30.17
N ASP A 91 25.45 -5.32 -29.55
CA ASP A 91 25.67 -3.88 -29.66
C ASP A 91 26.69 -3.37 -28.62
N TRP A 92 27.79 -2.81 -29.12
CA TRP A 92 28.83 -2.17 -28.33
C TRP A 92 28.95 -0.67 -28.65
N SER A 93 27.90 -0.05 -29.09
CA SER A 93 27.82 1.39 -29.26
C SER A 93 27.99 2.13 -27.92
N ALA A 94 28.41 3.39 -27.96
CA ALA A 94 28.61 4.19 -26.75
C ALA A 94 27.37 4.26 -25.84
N PRO A 95 26.11 4.39 -26.33
CA PRO A 95 24.93 4.30 -25.49
C PRO A 95 24.76 2.94 -24.81
N SER A 96 25.03 1.84 -25.52
CA SER A 96 24.91 0.49 -24.97
C SER A 96 25.93 0.22 -23.87
N VAL A 97 27.19 0.67 -24.08
CA VAL A 97 28.27 0.58 -23.07
C VAL A 97 27.89 1.40 -21.84
N ALA A 98 27.40 2.64 -22.02
CA ALA A 98 26.97 3.49 -20.92
C ALA A 98 25.82 2.88 -20.10
N LEU A 99 24.90 2.15 -20.74
CA LEU A 99 23.84 1.40 -20.04
C LEU A 99 24.40 0.24 -19.23
N ARG A 100 25.39 -0.51 -19.78
CA ARG A 100 26.08 -1.59 -19.06
C ARG A 100 26.77 -1.04 -17.81
N ASP A 101 27.52 0.03 -17.97
CA ASP A 101 28.23 0.69 -16.86
C ASP A 101 27.27 1.21 -15.80
N THR A 102 26.19 1.91 -16.21
CA THR A 102 25.20 2.49 -15.30
C THR A 102 24.48 1.42 -14.48
N LEU A 103 24.12 0.30 -15.11
CA LEU A 103 23.37 -0.78 -14.47
C LEU A 103 24.29 -1.88 -13.92
N GLY A 104 25.63 -1.74 -14.05
CA GLY A 104 26.60 -2.71 -13.57
C GLY A 104 26.38 -4.10 -14.19
N ILE A 105 26.20 -4.15 -15.52
CA ILE A 105 25.94 -5.40 -16.25
C ILE A 105 27.24 -6.01 -16.67
N GLY A 106 27.51 -7.24 -16.23
CA GLY A 106 28.66 -8.01 -16.67
C GLY A 106 28.53 -8.42 -18.14
N ASP A 107 29.67 -8.45 -18.85
CA ASP A 107 29.74 -8.80 -20.27
C ASP A 107 29.23 -10.23 -20.57
N ASP A 108 29.32 -11.11 -19.60
CA ASP A 108 28.88 -12.51 -19.66
C ASP A 108 27.38 -12.70 -19.40
N TRP A 109 26.68 -11.71 -18.81
CA TRP A 109 25.28 -11.83 -18.41
C TRP A 109 24.31 -12.17 -19.54
N PRO A 110 24.40 -11.52 -20.73
CA PRO A 110 23.51 -11.86 -21.83
C PRO A 110 23.64 -13.31 -22.33
N TYR A 111 24.78 -13.96 -22.06
CA TYR A 111 25.05 -15.35 -22.47
C TYR A 111 24.59 -16.40 -21.44
N ARG A 112 24.32 -15.99 -20.21
CA ARG A 112 23.95 -16.90 -19.11
C ARG A 112 22.68 -16.48 -18.34
N PHE A 113 21.73 -15.89 -19.03
CA PHE A 113 20.49 -15.35 -18.44
C PHE A 113 19.83 -16.33 -17.45
N ALA A 114 19.75 -17.62 -17.76
CA ALA A 114 19.12 -18.63 -16.92
C ALA A 114 19.78 -18.80 -15.53
N THR A 115 21.08 -18.47 -15.40
CA THR A 115 21.85 -18.62 -14.15
C THR A 115 21.99 -17.34 -13.36
N LEU A 116 21.50 -16.22 -13.90
CA LEU A 116 21.54 -14.92 -13.22
C LEU A 116 20.66 -14.91 -11.97
N SER A 117 21.08 -14.18 -10.95
CA SER A 117 20.24 -13.85 -9.80
C SER A 117 19.03 -12.99 -10.22
N GLY A 118 18.02 -12.91 -9.37
CA GLY A 118 16.83 -12.08 -9.63
C GLY A 118 17.16 -10.61 -9.89
N GLY A 119 18.09 -10.03 -9.11
CA GLY A 119 18.53 -8.64 -9.28
C GLY A 119 19.33 -8.42 -10.58
N GLU A 120 20.21 -9.37 -10.95
CA GLU A 120 20.96 -9.33 -12.23
C GLU A 120 20.01 -9.41 -13.42
N ARG A 121 19.04 -10.35 -13.40
CA ARG A 121 18.01 -10.45 -14.44
C ARG A 121 17.22 -9.16 -14.58
N LYS A 122 16.83 -8.54 -13.45
CA LYS A 122 16.08 -7.29 -13.47
C LYS A 122 16.88 -6.15 -14.08
N ARG A 123 18.15 -6.00 -13.71
CA ARG A 123 19.04 -4.99 -14.31
C ARG A 123 19.19 -5.19 -15.82
N LEU A 124 19.37 -6.43 -16.26
CA LEU A 124 19.48 -6.77 -17.68
C LEU A 124 18.16 -6.50 -18.43
N GLN A 125 17.01 -6.82 -17.83
CA GLN A 125 15.69 -6.52 -18.39
C GLN A 125 15.49 -5.00 -18.58
N VAL A 126 15.83 -4.21 -17.56
CA VAL A 126 15.73 -2.74 -17.61
C VAL A 126 16.68 -2.18 -18.68
N ALA A 127 17.92 -2.71 -18.78
CA ALA A 127 18.87 -2.30 -19.83
C ALA A 127 18.31 -2.57 -21.23
N CYS A 128 17.81 -3.76 -21.49
CA CYS A 128 17.20 -4.11 -22.78
C CYS A 128 16.01 -3.21 -23.13
N ALA A 129 15.18 -2.86 -22.14
CA ALA A 129 14.05 -1.97 -22.35
C ALA A 129 14.48 -0.52 -22.68
N LEU A 130 15.51 -0.02 -22.00
CA LEU A 130 16.11 1.30 -22.28
C LEU A 130 16.86 1.33 -23.61
N PHE A 131 17.55 0.25 -23.94
CA PHE A 131 18.29 0.09 -25.21
C PHE A 131 17.37 0.22 -26.43
N ALA A 132 16.12 -0.23 -26.34
CA ALA A 132 15.11 -0.05 -27.39
C ALA A 132 14.77 1.42 -27.68
N ASN A 133 15.25 2.38 -26.86
CA ASN A 133 14.99 3.81 -26.96
C ASN A 133 13.49 4.12 -27.20
N PRO A 134 12.59 3.65 -26.33
CA PRO A 134 11.16 3.74 -26.54
C PRO A 134 10.65 5.16 -26.33
N ASP A 135 9.55 5.54 -27.02
CA ASP A 135 8.78 6.76 -26.76
C ASP A 135 8.04 6.65 -25.40
N VAL A 136 7.56 5.44 -25.09
CA VAL A 136 6.86 5.12 -23.83
C VAL A 136 7.53 3.93 -23.16
N LEU A 137 7.97 4.11 -21.92
CA LEU A 137 8.62 3.06 -21.11
C LEU A 137 7.80 2.79 -19.86
N VAL A 138 7.42 1.54 -19.66
CA VAL A 138 6.76 1.09 -18.43
C VAL A 138 7.70 0.17 -17.65
N LEU A 139 7.89 0.49 -16.36
CA LEU A 139 8.57 -0.37 -15.39
C LEU A 139 7.54 -0.83 -14.36
N ASP A 140 7.23 -2.13 -14.35
CA ASP A 140 6.29 -2.72 -13.41
C ASP A 140 7.06 -3.41 -12.28
N GLU A 141 7.02 -2.81 -11.07
CA GLU A 141 7.73 -3.25 -9.86
C GLU A 141 9.24 -3.56 -10.11
N PRO A 142 10.02 -2.59 -10.62
CA PRO A 142 11.41 -2.85 -11.01
C PRO A 142 12.35 -3.11 -9.83
N THR A 143 11.94 -2.76 -8.61
CA THR A 143 12.75 -2.88 -7.39
C THR A 143 12.32 -4.04 -6.48
N ASN A 144 11.42 -4.91 -6.91
CA ASN A 144 11.06 -6.08 -6.14
C ASN A 144 12.24 -7.04 -6.01
N HIS A 145 12.54 -7.45 -4.77
CA HIS A 145 13.63 -8.38 -4.43
C HIS A 145 15.03 -7.93 -4.85
N VAL A 146 15.24 -6.62 -5.04
CA VAL A 146 16.57 -6.08 -5.36
C VAL A 146 17.15 -5.33 -4.16
N ASP A 147 18.47 -5.32 -4.08
CA ASP A 147 19.19 -4.59 -3.04
C ASP A 147 19.29 -3.08 -3.35
N THR A 148 19.75 -2.32 -2.36
CA THR A 148 19.89 -0.86 -2.43
C THR A 148 20.77 -0.42 -3.61
N ALA A 149 21.90 -1.12 -3.88
CA ALA A 149 22.80 -0.79 -4.98
C ALA A 149 22.11 -0.94 -6.35
N THR A 150 21.36 -2.02 -6.54
CA THR A 150 20.55 -2.23 -7.76
C THR A 150 19.46 -1.19 -7.91
N ARG A 151 18.78 -0.81 -6.81
CA ARG A 151 17.78 0.27 -6.80
C ARG A 151 18.36 1.60 -7.28
N GLU A 152 19.53 1.99 -6.74
CA GLU A 152 20.23 3.21 -7.13
C GLU A 152 20.64 3.22 -8.60
N ALA A 153 21.15 2.10 -9.11
CA ALA A 153 21.50 1.92 -10.52
C ALA A 153 20.26 2.10 -11.43
N ILE A 154 19.13 1.49 -11.07
CA ILE A 154 17.85 1.65 -11.79
C ILE A 154 17.39 3.11 -11.74
N ALA A 155 17.42 3.76 -10.56
CA ALA A 155 17.05 5.17 -10.42
C ALA A 155 17.92 6.09 -11.27
N HIS A 156 19.22 5.81 -11.36
CA HIS A 156 20.15 6.57 -12.21
C HIS A 156 19.81 6.39 -13.70
N ALA A 157 19.59 5.17 -14.15
CA ALA A 157 19.17 4.88 -15.52
C ALA A 157 17.83 5.53 -15.89
N MET A 158 16.86 5.53 -14.96
CA MET A 158 15.57 6.20 -15.14
C MET A 158 15.72 7.72 -15.35
N ARG A 159 16.58 8.38 -14.57
CA ARG A 159 16.79 9.84 -14.70
C ARG A 159 17.42 10.23 -16.04
N ALA A 160 18.21 9.35 -16.63
CA ALA A 160 18.83 9.57 -17.95
C ALA A 160 17.84 9.36 -19.11
N CYS A 161 16.68 8.75 -18.86
CA CYS A 161 15.69 8.43 -19.88
C CYS A 161 14.78 9.62 -20.17
N ASN A 162 14.61 9.97 -21.46
CA ASN A 162 13.78 11.08 -21.93
C ASN A 162 12.39 10.66 -22.46
N SER A 163 11.98 9.43 -22.22
CA SER A 163 10.68 8.88 -22.65
C SER A 163 9.52 9.36 -21.78
N ILE A 164 8.29 9.08 -22.18
CA ILE A 164 7.14 9.08 -21.28
C ILE A 164 7.29 7.84 -20.41
N GLY A 165 7.76 8.01 -19.18
CA GLY A 165 8.00 6.94 -18.22
C GLY A 165 6.79 6.68 -17.34
N VAL A 166 6.40 5.41 -17.19
CA VAL A 166 5.38 4.98 -16.25
C VAL A 166 6.02 3.99 -15.27
N LEU A 167 5.97 4.32 -14.00
CA LEU A 167 6.49 3.48 -12.92
C LEU A 167 5.33 2.94 -12.10
N VAL A 168 5.17 1.63 -12.07
CA VAL A 168 4.32 0.94 -11.07
C VAL A 168 5.27 0.46 -9.99
N SER A 169 5.20 1.01 -8.79
CA SER A 169 6.08 0.61 -7.69
C SER A 169 5.49 0.92 -6.32
N HIS A 170 5.94 0.18 -5.33
CA HIS A 170 5.69 0.39 -3.91
C HIS A 170 6.95 0.88 -3.16
N ASP A 171 7.98 1.25 -3.90
CA ASP A 171 9.25 1.79 -3.39
C ASP A 171 9.19 3.31 -3.32
N VAL A 172 9.02 3.83 -2.11
CA VAL A 172 8.87 5.28 -1.83
C VAL A 172 10.12 6.05 -2.26
N GLU A 173 11.30 5.53 -1.95
CA GLU A 173 12.57 6.21 -2.27
C GLU A 173 12.75 6.34 -3.78
N LEU A 174 12.50 5.26 -4.54
CA LEU A 174 12.58 5.29 -6.00
C LEU A 174 11.58 6.30 -6.59
N ILE A 175 10.34 6.31 -6.11
CA ILE A 175 9.30 7.23 -6.58
C ILE A 175 9.69 8.68 -6.31
N ASP A 176 10.14 8.99 -5.09
CA ASP A 176 10.55 10.34 -4.71
C ASP A 176 11.80 10.82 -5.45
N ALA A 177 12.72 9.90 -5.77
CA ALA A 177 13.95 10.21 -6.49
C ALA A 177 13.76 10.43 -8.00
N THR A 178 12.69 9.88 -8.61
CA THR A 178 12.57 9.82 -10.08
C THR A 178 11.29 10.41 -10.64
N CYS A 179 10.17 10.38 -9.92
CA CYS A 179 8.86 10.74 -10.46
C CYS A 179 8.51 12.21 -10.27
N ALA A 180 8.07 12.87 -11.35
CA ALA A 180 7.60 14.25 -11.34
C ALA A 180 6.12 14.37 -10.92
N GLN A 181 5.36 13.28 -11.02
CA GLN A 181 3.96 13.20 -10.60
C GLN A 181 3.58 11.78 -10.20
N CYS A 182 2.51 11.69 -9.39
CA CYS A 182 1.88 10.44 -9.00
C CYS A 182 0.43 10.41 -9.46
N ILE A 183 -0.03 9.28 -9.97
CA ILE A 183 -1.44 8.98 -10.22
C ILE A 183 -1.85 7.90 -9.22
N MET A 184 -2.79 8.25 -8.32
CA MET A 184 -3.29 7.34 -7.29
C MET A 184 -4.63 6.76 -7.71
N PHE A 185 -4.73 5.43 -7.67
CA PHE A 185 -5.98 4.69 -7.79
C PHE A 185 -6.69 4.75 -6.44
N GLU A 186 -7.75 5.53 -6.34
CA GLU A 186 -8.52 5.68 -5.11
C GLU A 186 -9.91 5.08 -5.28
N ARG A 187 -10.36 4.35 -4.25
CA ARG A 187 -11.76 3.93 -4.17
C ARG A 187 -12.55 5.02 -3.47
N ARG A 188 -13.53 5.59 -4.17
CA ARG A 188 -14.43 6.60 -3.63
C ARG A 188 -15.85 6.09 -3.57
N HIS A 189 -16.55 6.45 -2.51
CA HIS A 189 -17.96 6.19 -2.38
C HIS A 189 -18.74 7.32 -3.06
N VAL A 190 -19.34 7.03 -4.22
CA VAL A 190 -20.11 8.00 -5.01
C VAL A 190 -21.51 7.43 -5.22
N ARG A 191 -22.53 8.14 -4.70
CA ARG A 191 -23.95 7.77 -4.88
C ARG A 191 -24.27 6.31 -4.53
N GLY A 192 -23.77 5.83 -3.39
CA GLY A 192 -24.04 4.47 -2.91
C GLY A 192 -23.23 3.35 -3.56
N ARG A 193 -22.23 3.66 -4.39
CA ARG A 193 -21.33 2.67 -5.04
C ARG A 193 -19.89 3.06 -4.88
N ASN A 194 -19.02 2.07 -4.71
CA ASN A 194 -17.58 2.28 -4.73
C ASN A 194 -17.10 2.33 -6.18
N ARG A 195 -16.44 3.42 -6.56
CA ARG A 195 -15.81 3.59 -7.88
C ARG A 195 -14.32 3.82 -7.73
N THR A 196 -13.53 3.27 -8.65
CA THR A 196 -12.11 3.59 -8.78
C THR A 196 -11.99 4.92 -9.50
N VAL A 197 -11.25 5.85 -8.93
CA VAL A 197 -10.96 7.18 -9.48
C VAL A 197 -9.44 7.33 -9.57
N LEU A 198 -8.95 7.98 -10.63
CA LEU A 198 -7.54 8.31 -10.78
C LEU A 198 -7.32 9.76 -10.34
N GLU A 199 -6.58 9.94 -9.24
CA GLU A 199 -6.22 11.26 -8.73
C GLU A 199 -4.76 11.57 -9.04
N ARG A 200 -4.53 12.74 -9.63
CA ARG A 200 -3.20 13.22 -9.98
C ARG A 200 -2.64 14.14 -8.90
N TYR A 201 -1.41 13.86 -8.48
CA TYR A 201 -0.64 14.67 -7.55
C TYR A 201 0.70 15.04 -8.17
N ALA A 202 1.13 16.30 -8.00
CA ALA A 202 2.43 16.77 -8.45
C ALA A 202 3.53 16.36 -7.47
N GLY A 203 4.68 15.90 -7.99
CA GLY A 203 5.83 15.45 -7.21
C GLY A 203 5.82 13.96 -6.92
N GLY A 204 6.79 13.52 -6.16
CA GLY A 204 6.92 12.14 -5.69
C GLY A 204 5.87 11.77 -4.64
N TYR A 205 6.02 10.59 -4.05
CA TYR A 205 5.05 10.02 -3.11
C TYR A 205 4.87 10.85 -1.84
N THR A 206 5.96 11.25 -1.21
CA THR A 206 5.93 12.03 0.04
C THR A 206 5.12 13.32 -0.12
N LYS A 207 5.37 14.06 -1.20
CA LYS A 207 4.64 15.29 -1.51
C LYS A 207 3.17 15.02 -1.87
N ALA A 208 2.91 13.95 -2.61
CA ALA A 208 1.56 13.53 -2.96
C ALA A 208 0.74 13.18 -1.71
N GLN A 209 1.32 12.48 -0.73
CA GLN A 209 0.68 12.14 0.54
C GLN A 209 0.38 13.38 1.39
N GLN A 210 1.30 14.34 1.47
CA GLN A 210 1.06 15.61 2.16
C GLN A 210 -0.14 16.35 1.54
N THR A 211 -0.15 16.49 0.22
CA THR A 211 -1.26 17.15 -0.50
C THR A 211 -2.58 16.41 -0.29
N ARG A 212 -2.54 15.07 -0.30
CA ARG A 212 -3.71 14.23 -0.05
C ARG A 212 -4.24 14.37 1.38
N ALA A 213 -3.36 14.42 2.37
CA ALA A 213 -3.74 14.62 3.77
C ALA A 213 -4.46 15.97 3.97
N LEU A 214 -3.94 17.05 3.37
CA LEU A 214 -4.58 18.36 3.40
C LEU A 214 -5.97 18.33 2.75
N ARG A 215 -6.11 17.75 1.55
CA ARG A 215 -7.42 17.63 0.89
C ARG A 215 -8.42 16.80 1.70
N ARG A 216 -7.96 15.73 2.36
CA ARG A 216 -8.81 14.92 3.24
C ARG A 216 -9.32 15.70 4.44
N ALA A 217 -8.44 16.49 5.07
CA ALA A 217 -8.83 17.37 6.17
C ALA A 217 -9.89 18.38 5.71
N GLU A 218 -9.68 19.06 4.56
CA GLU A 218 -10.67 19.99 3.99
C GLU A 218 -12.03 19.32 3.70
N VAL A 219 -12.04 18.12 3.15
CA VAL A 219 -13.28 17.37 2.87
C VAL A 219 -13.96 16.93 4.18
N ALA A 220 -13.19 16.53 5.19
CA ALA A 220 -13.73 16.19 6.51
C ALA A 220 -14.40 17.40 7.17
N ASP A 221 -13.75 18.57 7.15
CA ASP A 221 -14.30 19.82 7.68
C ASP A 221 -15.59 20.23 6.94
N GLN A 222 -15.59 20.11 5.60
CA GLN A 222 -16.79 20.39 4.80
C GLN A 222 -17.95 19.43 5.12
N LEU A 223 -17.65 18.14 5.31
CA LEU A 223 -18.64 17.14 5.68
C LEU A 223 -19.23 17.42 7.07
N GLU A 224 -18.38 17.74 8.04
CA GLU A 224 -18.81 18.08 9.40
C GLU A 224 -19.69 19.33 9.40
N ALA A 225 -19.29 20.39 8.70
CA ALA A 225 -20.08 21.61 8.54
C ALA A 225 -21.45 21.34 7.89
N ALA A 226 -21.49 20.51 6.84
CA ALA A 226 -22.73 20.14 6.16
C ALA A 226 -23.65 19.30 7.07
N GLN A 227 -23.09 18.36 7.85
CA GLN A 227 -23.84 17.55 8.83
C GLN A 227 -24.39 18.42 9.96
N HIS A 228 -23.62 19.35 10.50
CA HIS A 228 -24.06 20.32 11.48
C HIS A 228 -25.22 21.19 10.97
N ALA A 229 -25.11 21.69 9.73
CA ALA A 229 -26.18 22.45 9.09
C ALA A 229 -27.45 21.60 8.93
N GLN A 230 -27.34 20.36 8.50
CA GLN A 230 -28.45 19.42 8.39
C GLN A 230 -29.12 19.17 9.72
N GLN A 231 -28.35 18.89 10.78
CA GLN A 231 -28.87 18.64 12.14
C GLN A 231 -29.57 19.85 12.70
N SER A 232 -29.02 21.06 12.52
CA SER A 232 -29.65 22.30 13.01
C SER A 232 -31.01 22.56 12.35
N ILE A 233 -31.13 22.32 11.03
CA ILE A 233 -32.38 22.46 10.29
C ILE A 233 -33.40 21.39 10.73
N ALA A 234 -32.95 20.14 10.92
CA ALA A 234 -33.80 19.05 11.41
C ALA A 234 -34.38 19.38 12.80
N GLN A 235 -33.54 19.85 13.72
CA GLN A 235 -34.01 20.29 15.05
C GLN A 235 -34.98 21.47 14.99
N ALA A 236 -34.73 22.44 14.10
CA ALA A 236 -35.63 23.56 13.89
C ALA A 236 -37.00 23.09 13.35
N GLN A 237 -37.02 22.10 12.46
CA GLN A 237 -38.25 21.51 11.94
C GLN A 237 -39.03 20.75 13.01
N GLU A 238 -38.34 19.96 13.85
CA GLU A 238 -38.99 19.27 15.00
C GLU A 238 -39.57 20.24 16.01
N ARG A 239 -38.81 21.29 16.40
CA ARG A 239 -39.32 22.36 17.28
C ARG A 239 -40.56 23.02 16.69
N ARG A 240 -40.56 23.30 15.40
CA ARG A 240 -41.72 23.90 14.72
C ARG A 240 -42.93 22.96 14.72
N ARG A 241 -42.69 21.65 14.46
CA ARG A 241 -43.75 20.64 14.54
C ARG A 241 -44.35 20.57 15.95
N ALA A 242 -43.52 20.49 16.97
CA ALA A 242 -43.99 20.48 18.37
C ALA A 242 -44.80 21.73 18.73
N MET A 243 -44.39 22.92 18.24
CA MET A 243 -45.18 24.16 18.43
C MET A 243 -46.55 24.11 17.73
N MET A 244 -46.61 23.54 16.51
CA MET A 244 -47.88 23.38 15.79
C MET A 244 -48.80 22.39 16.50
N ASP A 245 -48.28 21.27 16.98
CA ASP A 245 -49.04 20.26 17.73
C ASP A 245 -49.57 20.83 19.05
N ALA A 246 -48.73 21.58 19.79
CA ALA A 246 -49.15 22.28 21.02
C ALA A 246 -50.20 23.36 20.75
N ALA A 247 -50.09 24.11 19.64
CA ALA A 247 -51.09 25.09 19.25
C ALA A 247 -52.45 24.44 18.91
N THR A 248 -52.40 23.29 18.22
CA THR A 248 -53.61 22.50 17.90
C THR A 248 -54.26 21.94 19.16
N ALA A 249 -53.48 21.43 20.11
CA ALA A 249 -54.01 20.95 21.41
C ALA A 249 -54.67 22.06 22.24
N ARG A 250 -54.11 23.27 22.24
CA ARG A 250 -54.69 24.44 22.91
C ARG A 250 -56.00 24.87 22.27
N LYS A 251 -56.22 24.76 20.98
CA LYS A 251 -57.47 25.06 20.27
C LYS A 251 -58.65 24.18 20.76
N HIS A 252 -58.38 22.94 21.15
CA HIS A 252 -59.41 22.02 21.69
C HIS A 252 -59.77 22.32 23.15
N GLY A 253 -59.01 23.19 23.81
CA GLY A 253 -59.22 23.56 25.24
C GLY A 253 -60.23 24.68 25.51
N GLY A 254 -61.10 25.09 24.58
CA GLY A 254 -62.28 25.93 24.74
C GLY A 254 -62.03 27.39 25.18
N TRP A 255 -62.11 28.32 24.24
CA TRP A 255 -62.10 29.76 24.51
C TRP A 255 -63.50 30.24 24.77
N LYS A 256 -63.69 31.00 25.83
CA LYS A 256 -64.98 31.67 26.14
C LYS A 256 -65.07 33.00 25.37
N ILE A 257 -65.54 32.94 24.12
CA ILE A 257 -65.95 34.14 23.38
C ILE A 257 -67.46 34.28 23.54
N ASP A 258 -67.91 35.50 23.81
CA ASP A 258 -69.32 35.78 23.91
C ASP A 258 -70.09 35.34 22.67
N ARG A 259 -71.12 34.54 22.83
CA ARG A 259 -71.87 33.92 21.74
C ARG A 259 -72.59 34.93 20.83
N LEU A 260 -72.72 36.20 21.24
CA LEU A 260 -73.46 37.26 20.55
C LEU A 260 -72.53 38.17 19.69
N ASP A 261 -71.19 38.13 19.84
CA ASP A 261 -70.26 38.94 19.06
C ASP A 261 -69.82 38.21 17.79
N HIS A 262 -70.56 38.41 16.69
CA HIS A 262 -70.30 37.80 15.39
C HIS A 262 -69.04 38.34 14.73
N ASP A 263 -68.69 39.61 14.89
CA ASP A 263 -67.55 40.24 14.22
C ASP A 263 -66.22 39.82 14.89
N ALA A 264 -66.18 39.79 16.21
CA ALA A 264 -65.01 39.26 16.94
C ALA A 264 -64.75 37.79 16.64
N ARG A 265 -65.77 36.96 16.43
CA ARG A 265 -65.68 35.57 16.04
C ARG A 265 -65.10 35.39 14.61
N ASN A 266 -65.56 36.16 13.66
CA ASN A 266 -65.13 36.11 12.28
C ASN A 266 -63.68 36.59 12.16
N THR A 267 -63.28 37.66 12.82
CA THR A 267 -61.93 38.18 12.89
C THR A 267 -60.97 37.18 13.55
N HIS A 268 -61.42 36.55 14.66
CA HIS A 268 -60.62 35.52 15.32
C HIS A 268 -60.37 34.29 14.41
N LYS A 269 -61.44 33.76 13.79
CA LYS A 269 -61.33 32.64 12.83
C LYS A 269 -60.43 32.97 11.63
N TRP A 270 -60.48 34.19 11.13
CA TRP A 270 -59.64 34.64 10.02
C TRP A 270 -58.18 34.74 10.44
N ASN A 271 -57.91 35.33 11.63
CA ASN A 271 -56.54 35.42 12.18
C ASN A 271 -55.93 34.02 12.45
N GLU A 272 -56.72 33.10 13.00
CA GLU A 272 -56.30 31.71 13.20
C GLU A 272 -55.97 31.02 11.88
N LYS A 273 -56.82 31.16 10.85
CA LYS A 273 -56.53 30.59 9.51
C LYS A 273 -55.26 31.17 8.89
N GLN A 274 -54.98 32.44 9.08
CA GLN A 274 -53.78 33.09 8.58
C GLN A 274 -52.54 32.59 9.35
N ALA A 275 -52.61 32.47 10.67
CA ALA A 275 -51.53 31.93 11.51
C ALA A 275 -51.22 30.46 11.16
N ASP A 276 -52.25 29.63 10.93
CA ASP A 276 -52.10 28.24 10.52
C ASP A 276 -51.44 28.13 9.13
N LYS A 277 -51.84 28.94 8.16
CA LYS A 277 -51.24 29.01 6.83
C LYS A 277 -49.77 29.43 6.90
N ALA A 278 -49.44 30.44 7.71
CA ALA A 278 -48.08 30.93 7.88
C ALA A 278 -47.20 29.86 8.57
N SER A 279 -47.73 29.16 9.59
CA SER A 279 -47.04 28.08 10.27
C SER A 279 -46.78 26.89 9.37
N ALA A 280 -47.75 26.47 8.55
CA ALA A 280 -47.64 25.41 7.58
C ALA A 280 -46.66 25.77 6.44
N ALA A 281 -46.65 27.03 6.02
CA ALA A 281 -45.68 27.51 4.99
C ALA A 281 -44.23 27.49 5.52
N ALA A 282 -44.02 27.94 6.78
CA ALA A 282 -42.71 27.90 7.41
C ALA A 282 -42.22 26.46 7.65
N TYR A 283 -43.11 25.54 8.04
CA TYR A 283 -42.77 24.11 8.19
C TYR A 283 -42.36 23.49 6.83
N ARG A 284 -43.10 23.78 5.75
CA ARG A 284 -42.74 23.31 4.39
C ARG A 284 -41.41 23.89 3.91
N ALA A 285 -41.14 25.17 4.21
CA ALA A 285 -39.88 25.82 3.88
C ALA A 285 -38.68 25.16 4.60
N LEU A 286 -38.84 24.78 5.87
CA LEU A 286 -37.83 24.00 6.61
C LEU A 286 -37.63 22.60 6.00
N GLY A 287 -38.71 21.92 5.59
CA GLY A 287 -38.63 20.65 4.89
C GLY A 287 -37.83 20.72 3.57
N SER A 288 -38.06 21.77 2.77
CA SER A 288 -37.29 22.00 1.54
C SER A 288 -35.83 22.30 1.82
N ARG A 289 -35.53 23.06 2.89
CA ARG A 289 -34.14 23.31 3.34
C ARG A 289 -33.47 22.06 3.85
N LEU A 290 -34.17 21.20 4.59
CA LEU A 290 -33.64 19.92 5.06
C LEU A 290 -33.30 19.00 3.90
N ALA A 291 -34.19 18.89 2.92
CA ALA A 291 -33.90 18.09 1.71
C ALA A 291 -32.73 18.64 0.89
N ALA A 292 -32.54 19.97 0.88
CA ALA A 292 -31.34 20.57 0.24
C ALA A 292 -30.07 20.29 1.05
N ALA A 293 -30.11 20.38 2.37
CA ALA A 293 -28.97 20.04 3.24
C ALA A 293 -28.61 18.55 3.17
N GLN A 294 -29.59 17.65 3.08
CA GLN A 294 -29.35 16.22 2.86
C GLN A 294 -28.63 15.97 1.53
N ARG A 295 -29.10 16.59 0.46
CA ARG A 295 -28.43 16.50 -0.86
C ARG A 295 -27.01 17.08 -0.84
N ALA A 296 -26.78 18.14 -0.06
CA ALA A 296 -25.44 18.70 0.12
C ALA A 296 -24.49 17.70 0.80
N VAL A 297 -24.92 17.03 1.87
CA VAL A 297 -24.16 15.95 2.53
C VAL A 297 -23.91 14.78 1.57
N GLU A 298 -24.94 14.34 0.84
CA GLU A 298 -24.82 13.24 -0.14
C GLU A 298 -23.92 13.57 -1.34
N SER A 299 -23.76 14.86 -1.67
CA SER A 299 -22.91 15.31 -2.77
C SER A 299 -21.43 15.37 -2.41
N ILE A 300 -21.08 15.38 -1.11
CA ILE A 300 -19.70 15.36 -0.66
C ILE A 300 -19.15 13.95 -0.89
N THR A 301 -18.19 13.84 -1.81
CA THR A 301 -17.54 12.58 -2.13
C THR A 301 -16.49 12.29 -1.06
N THR A 302 -16.66 11.21 -0.32
CA THR A 302 -15.69 10.73 0.67
C THR A 302 -14.93 9.54 0.13
N ASP A 303 -13.72 9.34 0.66
CA ASP A 303 -12.99 8.10 0.40
C ASP A 303 -13.81 6.89 0.88
N ALA A 304 -13.70 5.77 0.17
CA ALA A 304 -14.28 4.53 0.65
C ALA A 304 -13.72 4.21 2.05
N LYS A 305 -14.58 3.72 2.92
CA LYS A 305 -14.22 3.44 4.31
C LYS A 305 -13.00 2.51 4.35
N ARG A 306 -11.91 3.00 4.93
CA ARG A 306 -10.73 2.19 5.24
C ARG A 306 -10.70 1.89 6.73
N TYR A 307 -10.13 0.76 7.07
CA TYR A 307 -9.93 0.39 8.47
C TYR A 307 -8.58 0.98 8.92
N ASP A 308 -8.57 2.27 9.32
CA ASP A 308 -7.36 2.97 9.78
C ASP A 308 -7.16 2.87 11.31
N GLY A 309 -7.75 1.87 11.95
CA GLY A 309 -7.62 1.64 13.39
C GLY A 309 -6.25 1.08 13.78
N ALA A 310 -5.89 1.23 15.06
CA ALA A 310 -4.73 0.56 15.63
C ALA A 310 -5.04 -0.91 15.95
N ILE A 311 -4.11 -1.82 15.64
CA ILE A 311 -4.21 -3.22 16.07
C ILE A 311 -3.96 -3.24 17.58
N ALA A 312 -5.02 -3.47 18.35
CA ALA A 312 -4.89 -3.59 19.78
C ALA A 312 -4.28 -4.97 20.13
N VAL A 313 -3.11 -4.94 20.75
CA VAL A 313 -2.45 -6.13 21.28
C VAL A 313 -2.32 -5.99 22.80
N ASP A 314 -2.67 -7.07 23.50
CA ASP A 314 -2.49 -7.19 24.94
C ASP A 314 -1.29 -8.12 25.19
N ILE A 315 -0.09 -7.56 25.05
CA ILE A 315 1.18 -8.26 25.11
C ILE A 315 2.05 -7.56 26.16
N GLU A 316 2.65 -8.33 27.04
CA GLU A 316 3.65 -7.85 27.99
C GLU A 316 5.05 -8.19 27.47
N PRO A 317 6.02 -7.27 27.56
CA PRO A 317 7.41 -7.55 27.23
C PRO A 317 7.94 -8.74 28.01
N SER A 318 8.96 -9.41 27.48
CA SER A 318 9.61 -10.53 28.18
C SER A 318 10.16 -10.07 29.52
N ALA A 319 10.00 -10.91 30.54
CA ALA A 319 10.66 -10.72 31.84
C ALA A 319 12.17 -11.05 31.80
N ARG A 320 12.65 -11.64 30.72
CA ARG A 320 14.06 -11.96 30.50
C ARG A 320 14.80 -10.72 30.04
N ARG A 321 16.01 -10.53 30.59
CA ARG A 321 16.85 -9.37 30.22
C ARG A 321 17.33 -9.44 28.76
N GLU A 322 17.58 -10.63 28.24
CA GLU A 322 18.08 -10.90 26.90
C GLU A 322 17.27 -12.06 26.27
N PRO A 323 16.10 -11.77 25.63
CA PRO A 323 15.25 -12.79 25.01
C PRO A 323 15.92 -13.58 23.89
N ALA A 324 16.82 -12.95 23.15
CA ALA A 324 17.57 -13.56 22.05
C ALA A 324 18.95 -12.91 21.91
N HIS A 325 19.92 -13.64 21.37
CA HIS A 325 21.24 -13.10 21.07
C HIS A 325 21.93 -13.89 19.95
N VAL A 326 22.94 -13.28 19.35
CA VAL A 326 23.92 -13.94 18.48
C VAL A 326 25.29 -13.68 19.07
N ASP A 327 26.04 -14.73 19.37
CA ASP A 327 27.41 -14.57 19.88
C ASP A 327 28.35 -14.10 18.78
N ALA A 328 29.34 -13.30 19.16
CA ALA A 328 30.40 -12.90 18.25
C ALA A 328 31.17 -14.12 17.74
N GLY A 329 31.34 -14.23 16.43
CA GLY A 329 32.03 -15.38 15.84
C GLY A 329 31.82 -15.52 14.34
N VAL A 330 32.01 -16.74 13.88
CA VAL A 330 31.76 -17.11 12.48
C VAL A 330 30.47 -17.89 12.39
N LEU A 331 29.49 -17.33 11.68
CA LEU A 331 28.24 -18.02 11.35
C LEU A 331 28.42 -18.81 10.05
N ARG A 332 28.14 -20.10 10.09
CA ARG A 332 28.33 -21.03 8.97
C ARG A 332 27.18 -20.98 7.99
N PHE A 333 27.47 -21.17 6.70
CA PHE A 333 26.44 -21.39 5.68
C PHE A 333 26.06 -22.88 5.68
N ASP A 334 24.81 -23.24 5.73
CA ASP A 334 24.34 -24.63 5.64
C ASP A 334 24.56 -25.16 4.21
N GLY A 335 25.77 -25.65 3.90
CA GLY A 335 26.06 -26.44 2.70
C GLY A 335 25.96 -25.72 1.35
N GLY A 336 25.80 -24.42 1.32
CA GLY A 336 25.80 -23.60 0.11
C GLY A 336 27.13 -22.86 -0.05
N ALA A 337 27.73 -22.91 -1.23
CA ALA A 337 28.90 -22.09 -1.53
C ALA A 337 28.55 -20.60 -1.31
N PRO A 338 29.44 -19.78 -0.71
CA PRO A 338 29.19 -18.36 -0.57
C PRO A 338 29.02 -17.72 -1.94
N ALA A 339 28.01 -16.90 -2.09
CA ALA A 339 27.85 -16.09 -3.29
C ALA A 339 28.95 -15.04 -3.32
N GLY A 340 30.01 -15.28 -4.10
CA GLY A 340 31.15 -14.40 -4.26
C GLY A 340 32.44 -15.00 -3.74
N SER A 341 33.28 -15.50 -4.68
CA SER A 341 34.66 -15.89 -4.42
C SER A 341 35.52 -14.63 -4.33
N GLY A 342 36.01 -14.30 -3.17
CA GLY A 342 37.00 -13.24 -2.99
C GLY A 342 36.86 -12.54 -1.65
N ASP A 343 37.89 -11.80 -1.25
CA ASP A 343 37.96 -10.97 -0.03
C ASP A 343 36.92 -9.82 0.02
N ALA A 344 35.68 -10.04 -0.45
CA ALA A 344 34.64 -9.05 -0.46
C ALA A 344 34.17 -8.80 0.97
N VAL A 345 34.49 -7.63 1.49
CA VAL A 345 33.89 -7.08 2.70
C VAL A 345 32.48 -6.65 2.34
N SER A 346 31.49 -7.30 2.93
CA SER A 346 30.07 -6.91 2.78
C SER A 346 29.65 -6.13 4.02
N GLU A 347 28.83 -5.12 3.81
CA GLU A 347 28.30 -4.30 4.89
C GLU A 347 26.90 -4.79 5.30
N LEU A 348 26.71 -4.96 6.59
CA LEU A 348 25.44 -5.28 7.21
C LEU A 348 25.10 -4.15 8.20
N VAL A 349 23.96 -3.52 8.04
CA VAL A 349 23.47 -2.48 8.95
C VAL A 349 22.47 -3.09 9.90
N VAL A 350 22.75 -2.97 11.19
CA VAL A 350 21.85 -3.44 12.26
C VAL A 350 21.63 -2.29 13.23
N ASP A 351 20.40 -1.86 13.38
CA ASP A 351 20.00 -0.75 14.26
C ASP A 351 20.87 0.52 14.09
N GLY A 352 21.15 0.90 12.85
CA GLY A 352 22.04 2.02 12.51
C GLY A 352 23.55 1.75 12.70
N TRP A 353 23.94 0.57 13.16
CA TRP A 353 25.34 0.18 13.25
C TRP A 353 25.80 -0.54 11.98
N HIS A 354 26.90 -0.06 11.41
CA HIS A 354 27.50 -0.67 10.23
C HIS A 354 28.45 -1.80 10.63
N TRP A 355 28.11 -3.02 10.27
CA TRP A 355 28.95 -4.18 10.46
C TRP A 355 29.60 -4.59 9.16
N HIS A 356 30.91 -4.76 9.16
CA HIS A 356 31.62 -5.35 8.05
C HIS A 356 31.60 -6.87 8.20
N THR A 357 30.85 -7.55 7.35
CA THR A 357 30.84 -9.01 7.30
C THR A 357 31.90 -9.45 6.30
N GLN A 358 32.85 -10.24 6.75
CA GLN A 358 33.86 -10.85 5.89
C GLN A 358 33.48 -12.30 5.60
N ALA A 359 33.23 -12.62 4.32
CA ALA A 359 33.07 -14.01 3.89
C ALA A 359 34.39 -14.78 4.10
N ILE A 360 34.32 -15.92 4.79
CA ILE A 360 35.48 -16.78 5.02
C ILE A 360 35.34 -17.99 4.08
N PRO A 361 36.18 -18.12 3.04
CA PRO A 361 36.16 -19.27 2.15
C PRO A 361 36.60 -20.55 2.86
N ASP A 362 36.17 -21.71 2.38
CA ASP A 362 36.46 -23.04 2.94
C ASP A 362 37.96 -23.33 3.15
N ALA A 363 38.84 -22.73 2.34
CA ALA A 363 40.27 -22.96 2.38
C ALA A 363 40.98 -22.35 3.62
N GLN A 364 40.31 -21.49 4.39
CA GLN A 364 40.91 -20.82 5.57
C GLN A 364 40.46 -21.44 6.91
N THR A 365 39.55 -22.37 6.90
CA THR A 365 39.02 -23.05 8.09
C THR A 365 39.22 -24.56 7.94
N ASP A 366 40.35 -25.11 8.26
CA ASP A 366 40.69 -26.58 8.37
C ASP A 366 39.67 -27.56 7.72
N GLY A 367 39.16 -27.27 6.52
CA GLY A 367 38.29 -28.15 5.73
C GLY A 367 36.80 -28.14 6.08
N ALA A 368 36.33 -27.22 6.85
CA ALA A 368 34.88 -27.11 7.17
C ALA A 368 34.43 -25.66 7.13
N ASP A 369 33.55 -25.36 6.18
CA ASP A 369 32.49 -24.38 6.23
C ASP A 369 32.83 -22.91 5.94
N ALA A 370 32.49 -22.49 4.76
CA ALA A 370 32.33 -21.08 4.42
C ALA A 370 31.29 -20.41 5.35
N GLY A 371 31.58 -19.21 5.81
CA GLY A 371 30.71 -18.49 6.76
C GLY A 371 30.91 -16.98 6.71
N ILE A 372 30.20 -16.29 7.57
CA ILE A 372 30.35 -14.84 7.80
C ILE A 372 30.79 -14.58 9.24
N ARG A 373 31.70 -13.65 9.41
CA ARG A 373 32.11 -13.17 10.74
C ARG A 373 31.16 -12.08 11.19
N VAL A 374 30.56 -12.26 12.37
CA VAL A 374 29.61 -11.30 12.96
C VAL A 374 30.05 -10.91 14.36
N PRO A 375 29.77 -9.66 14.82
CA PRO A 375 29.91 -9.28 16.21
C PRO A 375 28.73 -9.86 17.03
N ARG A 376 28.78 -9.67 18.36
CA ARG A 376 27.65 -10.03 19.22
C ARG A 376 26.47 -9.10 18.97
N LEU A 377 25.29 -9.69 18.74
CA LEU A 377 23.99 -9.03 18.72
C LEU A 377 23.18 -9.46 19.94
N SER A 378 22.71 -8.54 20.75
CA SER A 378 21.81 -8.75 21.88
C SER A 378 20.47 -8.10 21.56
N VAL A 379 19.38 -8.77 21.92
CA VAL A 379 18.01 -8.26 21.76
C VAL A 379 17.41 -8.09 23.14
N ASP A 380 17.12 -6.87 23.55
CA ASP A 380 16.44 -6.55 24.80
C ASP A 380 14.91 -6.71 24.68
N PRO A 381 14.15 -6.83 25.79
CA PRO A 381 12.70 -7.13 25.74
C PRO A 381 11.81 -6.13 24.99
N ARG A 382 12.32 -4.94 24.68
CA ARG A 382 11.60 -3.87 24.00
C ARG A 382 12.35 -3.30 22.81
N ASP A 383 13.43 -3.96 22.40
CA ASP A 383 14.20 -3.51 21.27
C ASP A 383 13.43 -3.72 19.95
N HIS A 384 13.50 -2.73 19.10
CA HIS A 384 13.03 -2.78 17.73
C HIS A 384 14.23 -2.67 16.80
N ILE A 385 14.73 -3.80 16.33
CA ILE A 385 15.97 -3.92 15.57
C ILE A 385 15.65 -4.07 14.08
N GLY A 386 16.16 -3.13 13.27
CA GLY A 386 16.17 -3.20 11.81
C GLY A 386 17.48 -3.77 11.28
N ILE A 387 17.41 -4.71 10.35
CA ILE A 387 18.57 -5.31 9.69
C ILE A 387 18.48 -5.01 8.19
N ASP A 388 19.39 -4.18 7.66
CA ASP A 388 19.55 -3.90 6.24
C ASP A 388 20.90 -4.45 5.73
N GLY A 389 21.07 -4.51 4.43
CA GLY A 389 22.32 -4.93 3.78
C GLY A 389 22.08 -5.53 2.40
N ALA A 390 23.12 -5.60 1.57
CA ALA A 390 23.05 -6.16 0.23
C ALA A 390 22.61 -7.64 0.22
N ASN A 391 22.18 -8.13 -0.93
CA ASN A 391 21.87 -9.56 -1.08
C ASN A 391 23.15 -10.40 -0.92
N GLY A 392 23.03 -11.52 -0.19
CA GLY A 392 24.17 -12.40 0.08
C GLY A 392 25.10 -11.97 1.24
N THR A 393 24.82 -10.84 1.93
CA THR A 393 25.63 -10.37 3.08
C THR A 393 25.45 -11.21 4.35
N GLY A 394 24.48 -12.14 4.36
CA GLY A 394 24.26 -13.04 5.50
C GLY A 394 23.12 -12.64 6.43
N LYS A 395 22.22 -11.72 6.04
CA LYS A 395 21.05 -11.30 6.84
C LYS A 395 20.26 -12.49 7.38
N SER A 396 19.81 -13.37 6.49
CA SER A 396 19.05 -14.58 6.88
C SER A 396 19.87 -15.56 7.72
N THR A 397 21.22 -15.57 7.58
CA THR A 397 22.11 -16.37 8.41
C THR A 397 22.16 -15.82 9.84
N VAL A 398 22.22 -14.49 10.01
CA VAL A 398 22.13 -13.83 11.32
C VAL A 398 20.78 -14.11 11.98
N VAL A 399 19.67 -13.96 11.24
CA VAL A 399 18.32 -14.28 11.75
C VAL A 399 18.22 -15.75 12.19
N ARG A 400 18.73 -16.69 11.38
CA ARG A 400 18.74 -18.11 11.73
C ARG A 400 19.54 -18.38 13.00
N ALA A 401 20.71 -17.77 13.14
CA ALA A 401 21.53 -17.86 14.35
C ALA A 401 20.78 -17.29 15.57
N LEU A 402 20.10 -16.14 15.41
CA LEU A 402 19.27 -15.55 16.44
C LEU A 402 18.15 -16.52 16.88
N LEU A 403 17.49 -17.15 15.93
CA LEU A 403 16.41 -18.12 16.21
C LEU A 403 16.90 -19.37 16.92
N THR A 404 18.16 -19.80 16.73
CA THR A 404 18.75 -20.94 17.47
C THR A 404 19.06 -20.61 18.93
N SER A 405 19.23 -19.33 19.27
CA SER A 405 19.46 -18.87 20.64
C SER A 405 18.16 -18.67 21.44
N LEU A 406 16.99 -18.72 20.75
CA LEU A 406 15.71 -18.56 21.44
C LEU A 406 15.46 -19.66 22.44
N ASP A 407 15.03 -19.26 23.62
CA ASP A 407 14.51 -20.19 24.58
C ASP A 407 13.17 -20.78 24.10
N THR A 408 13.01 -22.08 24.19
CA THR A 408 11.81 -22.81 23.77
C THR A 408 10.52 -22.37 24.48
N GLU A 409 10.65 -21.74 25.65
CA GLU A 409 9.53 -21.22 26.44
C GLU A 409 9.15 -19.79 26.07
N LEU A 410 9.97 -19.07 25.28
CA LEU A 410 9.66 -17.70 24.85
C LEU A 410 8.59 -17.72 23.75
N PRO A 411 7.42 -17.09 23.97
CA PRO A 411 6.45 -16.95 22.90
C PRO A 411 7.01 -16.05 21.79
N ALA A 412 7.48 -16.64 20.70
CA ALA A 412 8.02 -15.94 19.55
C ALA A 412 7.14 -16.16 18.31
N LEU A 413 6.97 -15.13 17.50
CA LEU A 413 6.35 -15.18 16.19
C LEU A 413 7.41 -14.96 15.14
N VAL A 414 7.66 -15.97 14.33
CA VAL A 414 8.63 -15.91 13.24
C VAL A 414 7.86 -16.00 11.93
N ILE A 415 7.99 -15.01 11.08
CA ILE A 415 7.45 -15.01 9.73
C ILE A 415 8.64 -14.89 8.78
N ASN A 416 9.05 -16.05 8.29
CA ASN A 416 10.02 -16.16 7.21
C ASN A 416 9.26 -15.97 5.91
N GLN A 417 9.91 -15.59 4.85
CA GLN A 417 9.41 -15.46 3.47
C GLN A 417 7.91 -15.81 3.22
N ILE A 418 7.50 -15.85 1.97
CA ILE A 418 6.11 -16.07 1.58
C ILE A 418 5.63 -17.46 1.99
N PRO A 419 4.46 -17.58 2.68
CA PRO A 419 3.89 -18.89 2.99
C PRO A 419 3.63 -19.73 1.72
N SER A 420 4.07 -20.99 1.74
CA SER A 420 3.80 -21.96 0.68
C SER A 420 2.29 -22.25 0.55
N GLU A 421 1.85 -22.84 -0.55
CA GLU A 421 0.43 -23.20 -0.75
C GLU A 421 -0.12 -24.09 0.37
N ASP A 422 0.69 -25.03 0.86
CA ASP A 422 0.33 -25.89 1.99
C ASP A 422 0.18 -25.09 3.30
N GLU A 423 1.05 -24.13 3.53
CA GLU A 423 0.97 -23.23 4.68
C GLU A 423 -0.24 -22.30 4.58
N GLN A 424 -0.57 -21.77 3.40
CA GLN A 424 -1.77 -20.97 3.17
C GLN A 424 -3.05 -21.77 3.49
N THR A 425 -3.09 -23.03 3.09
CA THR A 425 -4.20 -23.94 3.40
C THR A 425 -4.32 -24.19 4.91
N ARG A 426 -3.19 -24.34 5.62
CA ARG A 426 -3.16 -24.47 7.08
C ARG A 426 -3.65 -23.20 7.77
N LEU A 427 -3.23 -22.02 7.31
CA LEU A 427 -3.68 -20.73 7.87
C LEU A 427 -5.20 -20.56 7.74
N LEU A 428 -5.78 -20.91 6.58
CA LEU A 428 -7.22 -20.87 6.36
C LEU A 428 -7.97 -21.87 7.27
N THR A 429 -7.44 -23.08 7.41
CA THR A 429 -7.99 -24.09 8.32
C THR A 429 -7.95 -23.63 9.78
N GLN A 430 -6.83 -23.01 10.19
CA GLN A 430 -6.68 -22.45 11.53
C GLN A 430 -7.70 -21.33 11.77
N LEU A 431 -7.90 -20.43 10.82
CA LEU A 431 -8.91 -19.37 10.90
C LEU A 431 -10.33 -19.93 11.07
N GLN A 432 -10.66 -20.99 10.33
CA GLN A 432 -11.98 -21.65 10.42
C GLN A 432 -12.18 -22.30 11.78
N GLY A 433 -11.12 -22.84 12.38
CA GLY A 433 -11.15 -23.50 13.71
C GLY A 433 -11.19 -22.54 14.90
N LEU A 434 -11.05 -21.22 14.69
CA LEU A 434 -11.09 -20.25 15.79
C LEU A 434 -12.46 -20.16 16.46
N SER A 435 -12.44 -19.86 17.75
CA SER A 435 -13.63 -19.56 18.54
C SER A 435 -14.36 -18.30 18.05
N ASN A 436 -15.65 -18.16 18.44
CA ASN A 436 -16.45 -16.96 18.15
C ASN A 436 -15.89 -15.68 18.79
N ALA A 437 -15.01 -15.78 19.77
CA ALA A 437 -14.35 -14.63 20.40
C ALA A 437 -13.03 -14.25 19.68
N GLU A 438 -12.30 -15.22 19.16
CA GLU A 438 -10.98 -15.00 18.52
C GLU A 438 -11.11 -14.58 17.06
N ARG A 439 -12.03 -15.20 16.31
CA ARG A 439 -12.19 -14.93 14.87
C ARG A 439 -12.45 -13.46 14.56
N PRO A 440 -13.34 -12.71 15.25
CA PRO A 440 -13.54 -11.28 15.00
C PRO A 440 -12.28 -10.45 15.29
N ARG A 441 -11.46 -10.85 16.28
CA ARG A 441 -10.19 -10.16 16.59
C ARG A 441 -9.21 -10.30 15.45
N VAL A 442 -9.05 -11.51 14.90
CA VAL A 442 -8.18 -11.77 13.74
C VAL A 442 -8.68 -11.01 12.51
N LEU A 443 -9.98 -11.07 12.20
CA LEU A 443 -10.56 -10.37 11.05
C LEU A 443 -10.44 -8.84 11.18
N SER A 444 -10.59 -8.30 12.40
CA SER A 444 -10.38 -6.88 12.67
C SER A 444 -8.92 -6.47 12.44
N ALA A 445 -7.96 -7.23 12.98
CA ALA A 445 -6.53 -6.98 12.77
C ALA A 445 -6.15 -7.09 11.28
N TYR A 446 -6.68 -8.09 10.58
CA TYR A 446 -6.49 -8.29 9.15
C TYR A 446 -7.00 -7.12 8.33
N ALA A 447 -8.19 -6.59 8.66
CA ALA A 447 -8.74 -5.39 8.04
C ALA A 447 -7.84 -4.17 8.26
N GLN A 448 -7.30 -3.99 9.46
CA GLN A 448 -6.41 -2.88 9.81
C GLN A 448 -5.06 -2.94 9.07
N LEU A 449 -4.65 -4.12 8.59
CA LEU A 449 -3.52 -4.30 7.67
C LEU A 449 -3.89 -4.07 6.18
N ASN A 450 -4.98 -3.34 5.92
CA ASN A 450 -5.46 -3.06 4.55
C ASN A 450 -5.76 -4.34 3.75
N ALA A 451 -6.43 -5.31 4.38
CA ALA A 451 -6.88 -6.53 3.73
C ALA A 451 -8.39 -6.70 3.94
N ASP A 452 -9.08 -7.24 2.93
CA ASP A 452 -10.54 -7.37 2.95
C ASP A 452 -10.98 -8.67 3.65
N PRO A 453 -11.61 -8.60 4.84
CA PRO A 453 -12.07 -9.79 5.55
C PRO A 453 -13.19 -10.55 4.83
N ASP A 454 -14.02 -9.85 4.02
CA ASP A 454 -15.15 -10.49 3.35
C ASP A 454 -14.67 -11.44 2.25
N ARG A 455 -13.62 -11.04 1.52
CA ARG A 455 -12.97 -11.91 0.52
C ARG A 455 -12.32 -13.15 1.18
N LEU A 456 -11.67 -12.94 2.32
CA LEU A 456 -11.10 -14.02 3.11
C LEU A 456 -12.18 -15.02 3.57
N MET A 457 -13.33 -14.52 4.03
CA MET A 457 -14.46 -15.35 4.47
C MET A 457 -15.21 -16.01 3.28
N ALA A 458 -15.15 -15.42 2.10
CA ALA A 458 -15.68 -16.01 0.87
C ALA A 458 -14.83 -17.20 0.35
N GLY A 459 -13.64 -17.43 0.92
CA GLY A 459 -12.75 -18.53 0.52
C GLY A 459 -11.99 -18.23 -0.77
N GLU A 460 -11.82 -16.96 -1.15
CA GLU A 460 -10.99 -16.61 -2.29
C GLU A 460 -9.52 -17.00 -2.03
N PRO A 461 -8.77 -17.42 -3.06
CA PRO A 461 -7.35 -17.73 -2.92
C PRO A 461 -6.58 -16.50 -2.45
N LEU A 462 -5.67 -16.71 -1.49
CA LEU A 462 -4.86 -15.64 -0.91
C LEU A 462 -3.72 -15.26 -1.83
N SER A 463 -3.49 -13.95 -2.00
CA SER A 463 -2.21 -13.50 -2.54
C SER A 463 -1.09 -13.70 -1.50
N PRO A 464 0.19 -13.77 -1.91
CA PRO A 464 1.31 -13.90 -0.98
C PRO A 464 1.29 -12.89 0.17
N GLY A 465 1.05 -11.62 -0.12
CA GLY A 465 0.93 -10.58 0.90
C GLY A 465 -0.29 -10.73 1.81
N GLN A 466 -1.41 -11.26 1.30
CA GLN A 466 -2.60 -11.56 2.12
C GLN A 466 -2.34 -12.74 3.06
N ALA A 467 -1.64 -13.77 2.60
CA ALA A 467 -1.26 -14.91 3.42
C ALA A 467 -0.31 -14.50 4.56
N GLN A 468 0.65 -13.63 4.27
CA GLN A 468 1.58 -13.10 5.28
C GLN A 468 0.86 -12.26 6.34
N LYS A 469 -0.08 -11.40 5.94
CA LYS A 469 -0.93 -10.64 6.88
C LYS A 469 -1.77 -11.56 7.77
N LEU A 470 -2.34 -12.62 7.18
CA LEU A 470 -3.13 -13.59 7.93
C LEU A 470 -2.26 -14.35 8.94
N ALA A 471 -1.05 -14.77 8.53
CA ALA A 471 -0.09 -15.43 9.41
C ALA A 471 0.28 -14.55 10.62
N LEU A 472 0.52 -13.24 10.37
CA LEU A 472 0.76 -12.27 11.43
C LEU A 472 -0.45 -12.17 12.39
N CYS A 473 -1.65 -11.97 11.87
CA CYS A 473 -2.86 -11.82 12.69
C CYS A 473 -3.17 -13.06 13.53
N LEU A 474 -2.98 -14.26 12.98
CA LEU A 474 -3.14 -15.53 13.71
C LEU A 474 -2.04 -15.70 14.76
N GLY A 475 -0.79 -15.34 14.42
CA GLY A 475 0.34 -15.41 15.34
C GLY A 475 0.17 -14.51 16.56
N LEU A 476 -0.42 -13.32 16.40
CA LEU A 476 -0.70 -12.37 17.49
C LEU A 476 -1.64 -12.92 18.57
N LEU A 477 -2.49 -13.91 18.25
CA LEU A 477 -3.33 -14.58 19.26
C LEU A 477 -2.51 -15.29 20.34
N ARG A 478 -1.28 -15.70 20.02
CA ARG A 478 -0.37 -16.38 20.97
C ARG A 478 0.36 -15.40 21.89
N LYS A 479 0.09 -14.10 21.79
CA LYS A 479 0.74 -13.03 22.55
C LYS A 479 2.28 -13.13 22.50
N PRO A 480 2.89 -13.09 21.30
CA PRO A 480 4.33 -13.24 21.18
C PRO A 480 5.06 -12.11 21.92
N GLN A 481 6.16 -12.42 22.58
CA GLN A 481 7.04 -11.45 23.25
C GLN A 481 8.18 -10.99 22.34
N LEU A 482 8.43 -11.75 21.27
CA LEU A 482 9.38 -11.43 20.20
C LEU A 482 8.70 -11.68 18.85
N ILE A 483 8.81 -10.72 17.94
CA ILE A 483 8.44 -10.89 16.52
C ILE A 483 9.70 -10.81 15.68
N VAL A 484 9.89 -11.79 14.79
CA VAL A 484 10.96 -11.81 13.80
C VAL A 484 10.33 -11.87 12.41
N LEU A 485 10.63 -10.86 11.58
CA LEU A 485 10.10 -10.75 10.23
C LEU A 485 11.27 -10.70 9.21
N ASP A 486 11.26 -11.60 8.25
CA ASP A 486 12.23 -11.62 7.15
C ASP A 486 11.55 -11.14 5.86
N GLU A 487 11.97 -9.97 5.34
CA GLU A 487 11.45 -9.28 4.17
C GLU A 487 9.91 -9.12 4.15
N PRO A 488 9.29 -8.55 5.23
CA PRO A 488 7.84 -8.47 5.34
C PRO A 488 7.18 -7.50 4.35
N THR A 489 7.97 -6.67 3.68
CA THR A 489 7.50 -5.66 2.73
C THR A 489 7.24 -6.22 1.33
N ASN A 490 7.75 -7.41 1.03
CA ASN A 490 7.57 -8.05 -0.26
C ASN A 490 6.09 -8.35 -0.52
N HIS A 491 5.60 -8.06 -1.74
CA HIS A 491 4.20 -8.24 -2.18
C HIS A 491 3.15 -7.44 -1.40
N LEU A 492 3.56 -6.51 -0.51
CA LEU A 492 2.65 -5.58 0.14
C LEU A 492 2.50 -4.31 -0.70
N ASP A 493 1.26 -3.86 -0.85
CA ASP A 493 1.01 -2.51 -1.36
C ASP A 493 1.41 -1.45 -0.32
N LEU A 494 1.54 -0.22 -0.77
CA LEU A 494 2.06 0.86 0.04
C LEU A 494 1.21 1.16 1.29
N HIS A 495 -0.13 1.04 1.18
CA HIS A 495 -1.01 1.22 2.32
C HIS A 495 -0.85 0.08 3.35
N SER A 496 -0.63 -1.14 2.87
CA SER A 496 -0.34 -2.29 3.73
C SER A 496 1.01 -2.16 4.42
N LYS A 497 2.04 -1.67 3.71
CA LYS A 497 3.35 -1.36 4.30
C LYS A 497 3.21 -0.32 5.41
N GLN A 498 2.47 0.77 5.17
CA GLN A 498 2.21 1.80 6.18
C GLN A 498 1.44 1.27 7.39
N ALA A 499 0.42 0.45 7.15
CA ALA A 499 -0.35 -0.14 8.24
C ALA A 499 0.49 -1.09 9.09
N LEU A 500 1.33 -1.90 8.44
CA LEU A 500 2.26 -2.81 9.11
C LEU A 500 3.32 -2.04 9.90
N ALA A 501 3.96 -1.02 9.31
CA ALA A 501 4.96 -0.19 9.98
C ALA A 501 4.38 0.48 11.23
N ARG A 502 3.19 1.09 11.15
CA ARG A 502 2.50 1.70 12.31
C ARG A 502 2.23 0.69 13.41
N PHE A 503 1.81 -0.52 13.06
CA PHE A 503 1.58 -1.59 14.03
C PHE A 503 2.88 -1.99 14.73
N LEU A 504 3.95 -2.23 13.95
CA LEU A 504 5.24 -2.65 14.48
C LEU A 504 5.87 -1.56 15.36
N HIS A 505 5.78 -0.30 14.97
CA HIS A 505 6.26 0.84 15.76
C HIS A 505 5.66 0.89 17.18
N THR A 506 4.39 0.54 17.31
CA THR A 506 3.68 0.55 18.61
C THR A 506 3.69 -0.80 19.31
N TYR A 507 4.41 -1.79 18.78
CA TYR A 507 4.48 -3.11 19.36
C TYR A 507 5.24 -3.09 20.70
N PRO A 508 4.68 -3.64 21.80
CA PRO A 508 5.28 -3.48 23.13
C PRO A 508 6.42 -4.47 23.44
N GLY A 509 6.56 -5.54 22.66
CA GLY A 509 7.60 -6.57 22.83
C GLY A 509 8.82 -6.31 21.96
N ALA A 510 9.76 -7.25 21.95
CA ALA A 510 10.94 -7.21 21.09
C ALA A 510 10.56 -7.47 19.62
N LEU A 511 11.24 -6.76 18.70
CA LEU A 511 11.03 -6.83 17.28
C LEU A 511 12.38 -6.93 16.55
N VAL A 512 12.48 -7.86 15.60
CA VAL A 512 13.61 -7.95 14.67
C VAL A 512 13.05 -7.99 13.26
N VAL A 513 13.42 -7.03 12.43
CA VAL A 513 12.94 -6.92 11.04
C VAL A 513 14.12 -6.88 10.09
N VAL A 514 14.12 -7.78 9.13
CA VAL A 514 15.04 -7.73 7.99
C VAL A 514 14.31 -7.16 6.80
N SER A 515 14.82 -6.09 6.22
CA SER A 515 14.24 -5.51 5.00
C SER A 515 15.27 -4.69 4.22
N HIS A 516 15.09 -4.61 2.92
CA HIS A 516 15.79 -3.67 2.04
C HIS A 516 15.05 -2.34 1.90
N ASP A 517 13.86 -2.21 2.47
CA ASP A 517 13.02 -1.01 2.44
C ASP A 517 13.38 -0.14 3.65
N ARG A 518 14.33 0.80 3.47
CA ARG A 518 14.80 1.70 4.54
C ARG A 518 13.68 2.53 5.12
N TRP A 519 12.81 3.08 4.26
CA TRP A 519 11.64 3.82 4.72
C TRP A 519 10.80 2.98 5.71
N PHE A 520 10.61 1.70 5.39
CA PHE A 520 9.85 0.80 6.27
C PHE A 520 10.57 0.51 7.58
N LEU A 521 11.90 0.30 7.55
CA LEU A 521 12.69 0.08 8.76
C LEU A 521 12.66 1.31 9.68
N ASP A 522 12.80 2.51 9.12
CA ASP A 522 12.74 3.77 9.88
C ASP A 522 11.38 3.95 10.56
N GLU A 523 10.28 3.72 9.83
CA GLU A 523 8.93 3.84 10.36
C GLU A 523 8.58 2.73 11.38
N ALA A 524 9.07 1.50 11.20
CA ALA A 524 8.74 0.36 12.06
C ALA A 524 9.61 0.27 13.30
N CYS A 525 10.93 0.48 13.15
CA CYS A 525 11.90 0.30 14.24
C CYS A 525 12.34 1.61 14.88
N GLY A 526 12.03 2.76 14.27
CA GLY A 526 12.48 4.07 14.76
C GLY A 526 13.99 4.30 14.60
N CYS A 527 14.63 3.50 13.73
CA CYS A 527 16.05 3.65 13.43
C CYS A 527 16.23 4.89 12.57
N ALA A 528 16.72 5.98 13.14
CA ALA A 528 17.20 7.11 12.34
C ALA A 528 18.47 6.68 11.61
N VAL A 529 18.46 6.74 10.28
CA VAL A 529 19.64 6.57 9.44
C VAL A 529 20.64 7.71 9.67
#